data_78a197a149183a83f16942052fbe767b
#
_entry.id   78a197a149183a83f16942052fbe767b
#
_cell.length_a   1.000
_cell.length_b   1.000
_cell.length_c   1.000
_cell.angle_alpha   90.00
_cell.angle_beta   90.00
_cell.angle_gamma   90.00
#
_symmetry.space_group_name_H-M   'P 1'
#
loop_
_entity.id
_entity.type
_entity.pdbx_description
1 polymer ?
#
loop_
_entity_poly.entity_id
_entity_poly.type
_entity_poly.pdbx_seq_one_letter_code
_entity_poly.pdbx_strand_id
1 'polypeptide(L)'
;MTQTLISRRALCAIALAWFGLVNTSQAQEAPKVKFVTNLGEFVVEVYPDKAPKTVENFLQYVRDKHYDGTIFHRVIGNFMVQGGGYDQRYIERRTRPPVEHEGREALAKGGPRNTVGTIAMARTNVPNSATAQFFINVVDNGFLDPSPQQPGYTVFGKVVSGMETITKIKSTPTGFGGPFPSDVPRTPIVIQSASVL
;
A
#
# COMPACT_ATOMS: atom_id res chain seq x y z
N MET A 1 42.63 80.44 25.62
CA MET A 1 42.99 79.29 26.46
C MET A 1 41.72 78.58 26.77
N THR A 2 41.44 77.50 26.09
CA THR A 2 40.51 76.42 26.58
C THR A 2 40.45 75.32 25.53
N GLN A 3 41.03 74.17 25.83
CA GLN A 3 41.05 73.03 24.97
C GLN A 3 39.73 72.28 25.08
N THR A 4 39.13 71.98 23.95
CA THR A 4 37.92 71.20 23.88
C THR A 4 38.27 69.71 23.56
N LEU A 5 37.97 68.78 24.48
CA LEU A 5 38.16 67.35 24.36
C LEU A 5 37.10 66.78 23.40
N ILE A 6 37.57 66.13 22.34
CA ILE A 6 36.71 65.35 21.41
C ILE A 6 36.56 63.98 21.97
N SER A 7 35.33 63.64 22.35
CA SER A 7 34.92 62.29 22.78
C SER A 7 34.74 61.40 21.58
N ARG A 8 35.52 60.32 21.51
CA ARG A 8 35.35 59.21 20.53
C ARG A 8 34.18 58.30 20.96
N ARG A 9 33.08 58.38 20.26
CA ARG A 9 32.00 57.43 20.38
C ARG A 9 32.32 56.19 19.54
N ALA A 10 32.51 55.04 20.22
CA ALA A 10 32.66 53.74 19.61
C ALA A 10 31.29 53.27 19.06
N LEU A 11 31.20 53.02 17.77
CA LEU A 11 30.07 52.33 17.14
C LEU A 11 30.27 50.81 17.36
N CYS A 12 29.46 50.20 18.21
CA CYS A 12 29.29 48.76 18.25
C CYS A 12 28.35 48.36 17.13
N ALA A 13 28.86 47.71 16.07
CA ALA A 13 28.06 47.06 15.06
C ALA A 13 27.59 45.70 15.59
N ILE A 14 26.30 45.57 15.87
CA ILE A 14 25.65 44.30 16.21
C ILE A 14 25.36 43.59 14.90
N ALA A 15 26.17 42.57 14.56
CA ALA A 15 25.89 41.65 13.48
C ALA A 15 24.84 40.63 13.97
N LEU A 16 23.57 40.82 13.59
CA LEU A 16 22.53 39.83 13.74
C LEU A 16 22.78 38.70 12.75
N ALA A 17 23.35 37.59 13.23
CA ALA A 17 23.44 36.35 12.48
C ALA A 17 22.04 35.72 12.39
N TRP A 18 21.38 35.83 11.26
CA TRP A 18 20.20 35.06 10.91
C TRP A 18 20.63 33.61 10.68
N PHE A 19 20.51 32.79 11.72
CA PHE A 19 20.54 31.36 11.55
C PHE A 19 19.18 30.94 10.95
N GLY A 20 19.12 30.85 9.62
CA GLY A 20 18.00 30.23 8.91
C GLY A 20 17.93 28.77 9.32
N LEU A 21 16.93 28.41 10.13
CA LEU A 21 16.52 27.03 10.34
C LEU A 21 16.07 26.47 8.99
N VAL A 22 16.99 25.80 8.29
CA VAL A 22 16.64 24.95 7.16
C VAL A 22 15.91 23.76 7.75
N ASN A 23 14.57 23.84 7.84
CA ASN A 23 13.73 22.67 8.04
C ASN A 23 13.91 21.75 6.83
N THR A 24 14.88 20.87 6.88
CA THR A 24 14.93 19.71 5.99
C THR A 24 13.71 18.85 6.35
N SER A 25 12.61 19.04 5.62
CA SER A 25 11.50 18.09 5.60
C SER A 25 12.09 16.75 5.15
N GLN A 26 12.44 15.92 6.11
CA GLN A 26 12.84 14.55 5.84
C GLN A 26 11.60 13.86 5.27
N ALA A 27 11.58 13.63 3.97
CA ALA A 27 10.53 12.86 3.34
C ALA A 27 10.48 11.51 4.07
N GLN A 28 9.43 11.27 4.83
CA GLN A 28 9.26 10.02 5.56
C GLN A 28 9.22 8.89 4.54
N GLU A 29 10.17 7.94 4.65
CA GLU A 29 10.23 6.81 3.74
C GLU A 29 8.88 6.07 3.75
N ALA A 30 8.37 5.74 2.56
CA ALA A 30 7.09 5.06 2.43
C ALA A 30 7.16 3.68 3.15
N PRO A 31 6.18 3.35 3.98
CA PRO A 31 6.19 2.08 4.71
C PRO A 31 6.24 0.89 3.75
N LYS A 32 7.00 -0.13 4.15
CA LYS A 32 7.15 -1.37 3.39
C LYS A 32 6.62 -2.55 4.20
N VAL A 33 5.95 -3.47 3.53
CA VAL A 33 5.43 -4.70 4.13
C VAL A 33 6.02 -5.89 3.39
N LYS A 34 6.68 -6.77 4.15
CA LYS A 34 7.20 -8.04 3.65
C LYS A 34 6.15 -9.13 3.83
N PHE A 35 5.86 -9.84 2.75
CA PHE A 35 5.07 -11.05 2.74
C PHE A 35 5.98 -12.27 2.54
N VAL A 36 5.82 -13.28 3.37
CA VAL A 36 6.44 -14.59 3.22
C VAL A 36 5.37 -15.58 2.82
N THR A 37 5.54 -16.27 1.71
CA THR A 37 4.62 -17.30 1.22
C THR A 37 5.34 -18.63 1.04
N ASN A 38 4.60 -19.70 0.87
CA ASN A 38 5.19 -21.01 0.52
C ASN A 38 5.78 -21.07 -0.91
N LEU A 39 5.63 -20.01 -1.73
CA LEU A 39 6.25 -19.89 -3.07
C LEU A 39 7.41 -18.90 -3.11
N GLY A 40 7.71 -18.23 -2.01
CA GLY A 40 8.76 -17.23 -1.87
C GLY A 40 8.27 -15.96 -1.17
N GLU A 41 9.11 -14.95 -1.16
CA GLU A 41 8.84 -13.67 -0.50
C GLU A 41 8.61 -12.55 -1.51
N PHE A 42 7.87 -11.52 -1.10
CA PHE A 42 7.78 -10.26 -1.83
C PHE A 42 7.58 -9.10 -0.86
N VAL A 43 7.96 -7.90 -1.30
CA VAL A 43 7.82 -6.67 -0.52
C VAL A 43 6.93 -5.69 -1.25
N VAL A 44 5.97 -5.13 -0.53
CA VAL A 44 5.07 -4.09 -1.00
C VAL A 44 5.44 -2.77 -0.32
N GLU A 45 5.64 -1.72 -1.10
CA GLU A 45 5.69 -0.35 -0.61
C GLU A 45 4.29 0.26 -0.69
N VAL A 46 3.84 0.92 0.39
CA VAL A 46 2.49 1.50 0.47
C VAL A 46 2.56 3.02 0.56
N TYR A 47 1.55 3.71 0.04
CA TYR A 47 1.54 5.16 -0.20
C TYR A 47 0.51 5.89 0.69
N PRO A 48 0.84 6.18 1.97
CA PRO A 48 -0.08 6.84 2.89
C PRO A 48 -0.42 8.28 2.49
N ASP A 49 0.42 8.94 1.70
CA ASP A 49 0.17 10.26 1.13
C ASP A 49 -0.91 10.25 0.03
N LYS A 50 -1.13 9.10 -0.62
CA LYS A 50 -2.13 8.91 -1.69
C LYS A 50 -3.46 8.38 -1.13
N ALA A 51 -3.41 7.32 -0.32
CA ALA A 51 -4.57 6.62 0.22
C ALA A 51 -4.42 6.39 1.74
N PRO A 52 -4.45 7.43 2.58
CA PRO A 52 -4.12 7.33 4.00
C PRO A 52 -5.00 6.37 4.79
N LYS A 53 -6.31 6.39 4.58
CA LYS A 53 -7.27 5.50 5.29
C LYS A 53 -7.06 4.05 4.88
N THR A 54 -6.88 3.80 3.59
CA THR A 54 -6.63 2.47 3.03
C THR A 54 -5.33 1.89 3.53
N VAL A 55 -4.25 2.69 3.52
CA VAL A 55 -2.93 2.25 4.02
C VAL A 55 -2.97 1.96 5.51
N GLU A 56 -3.59 2.84 6.33
CA GLU A 56 -3.70 2.58 7.77
C GLU A 56 -4.52 1.32 8.06
N ASN A 57 -5.66 1.12 7.38
CA ASN A 57 -6.45 -0.11 7.47
C ASN A 57 -5.60 -1.36 7.12
N PHE A 58 -4.88 -1.32 6.02
CA PHE A 58 -4.02 -2.42 5.59
C PHE A 58 -2.89 -2.71 6.59
N LEU A 59 -2.17 -1.68 7.05
CA LEU A 59 -1.09 -1.82 8.03
C LEU A 59 -1.61 -2.34 9.37
N GLN A 60 -2.84 -1.97 9.75
CA GLN A 60 -3.44 -2.49 10.97
C GLN A 60 -3.72 -4.00 10.85
N TYR A 61 -4.21 -4.50 9.71
CA TYR A 61 -4.34 -5.94 9.48
C TYR A 61 -2.98 -6.67 9.49
N VAL A 62 -1.91 -6.03 9.00
CA VAL A 62 -0.54 -6.59 9.09
C VAL A 62 -0.10 -6.70 10.54
N ARG A 63 -0.28 -5.64 11.35
CA ARG A 63 0.07 -5.62 12.80
C ARG A 63 -0.72 -6.65 13.59
N ASP A 64 -2.00 -6.83 13.26
CA ASP A 64 -2.90 -7.82 13.88
C ASP A 64 -2.60 -9.26 13.42
N LYS A 65 -1.61 -9.46 12.54
CA LYS A 65 -1.27 -10.77 11.92
C LYS A 65 -2.48 -11.43 11.23
N HIS A 66 -3.40 -10.62 10.74
CA HIS A 66 -4.59 -11.09 10.05
C HIS A 66 -4.24 -11.92 8.81
N TYR A 67 -3.18 -11.53 8.10
CA TYR A 67 -2.77 -12.20 6.86
C TYR A 67 -2.05 -13.53 7.09
N ASP A 68 -1.52 -13.78 8.30
CA ASP A 68 -0.77 -15.00 8.62
C ASP A 68 -1.69 -16.23 8.54
N GLY A 69 -1.35 -17.19 7.67
CA GLY A 69 -2.14 -18.38 7.40
C GLY A 69 -3.32 -18.17 6.43
N THR A 70 -3.52 -16.97 5.88
CA THR A 70 -4.48 -16.77 4.78
C THR A 70 -3.90 -17.24 3.45
N ILE A 71 -4.77 -17.38 2.44
CA ILE A 71 -4.38 -17.88 1.12
C ILE A 71 -4.65 -16.84 0.03
N PHE A 72 -3.94 -16.99 -1.10
CA PHE A 72 -4.40 -16.45 -2.37
C PHE A 72 -5.50 -17.37 -2.90
N HIS A 73 -6.74 -16.98 -2.67
CA HIS A 73 -7.92 -17.79 -2.99
C HIS A 73 -8.44 -17.61 -4.41
N ARG A 74 -7.97 -16.58 -5.13
CA ARG A 74 -8.34 -16.32 -6.52
C ARG A 74 -7.12 -15.86 -7.32
N VAL A 75 -6.78 -16.61 -8.35
CA VAL A 75 -5.64 -16.37 -9.22
C VAL A 75 -6.08 -16.45 -10.68
N ILE A 76 -5.94 -15.35 -11.41
CA ILE A 76 -6.20 -15.26 -12.84
C ILE A 76 -4.93 -14.72 -13.50
N GLY A 77 -4.19 -15.58 -14.19
CA GLY A 77 -2.81 -15.33 -14.66
C GLY A 77 -2.65 -14.18 -15.65
N ASN A 78 -3.71 -13.77 -16.32
CA ASN A 78 -3.77 -12.62 -17.22
C ASN A 78 -4.61 -11.45 -16.65
N PHE A 79 -4.77 -11.38 -15.33
CA PHE A 79 -5.55 -10.35 -14.66
C PHE A 79 -4.92 -9.94 -13.32
N MET A 80 -5.14 -10.71 -12.24
CA MET A 80 -4.67 -10.39 -10.89
C MET A 80 -4.56 -11.64 -10.01
N VAL A 81 -3.89 -11.50 -8.87
CA VAL A 81 -3.88 -12.48 -7.79
C VAL A 81 -4.49 -11.84 -6.54
N GLN A 82 -5.52 -12.47 -5.96
CA GLN A 82 -6.30 -11.94 -4.83
C GLN A 82 -6.16 -12.84 -3.60
N GLY A 83 -5.94 -12.21 -2.42
CA GLY A 83 -5.76 -12.93 -1.17
C GLY A 83 -6.15 -12.13 0.06
N GLY A 84 -5.82 -12.69 1.23
CA GLY A 84 -5.94 -12.01 2.52
C GLY A 84 -7.30 -12.12 3.21
N GLY A 85 -8.26 -12.89 2.64
CA GLY A 85 -9.61 -13.02 3.22
C GLY A 85 -9.95 -14.38 3.80
N TYR A 86 -9.33 -15.44 3.32
CA TYR A 86 -9.70 -16.84 3.64
C TYR A 86 -8.51 -17.62 4.15
N ASP A 87 -8.75 -18.55 5.06
CA ASP A 87 -7.77 -19.55 5.49
C ASP A 87 -7.70 -20.73 4.50
N GLN A 88 -6.81 -21.70 4.76
CA GLN A 88 -6.64 -22.90 3.92
C GLN A 88 -7.86 -23.83 3.87
N ARG A 89 -8.83 -23.65 4.76
CA ARG A 89 -10.11 -24.37 4.77
C ARG A 89 -11.22 -23.56 4.10
N TYR A 90 -10.89 -22.43 3.47
CA TYR A 90 -11.80 -21.46 2.87
C TYR A 90 -12.77 -20.82 3.87
N ILE A 91 -12.40 -20.76 5.16
CA ILE A 91 -13.15 -20.01 6.16
C ILE A 91 -12.74 -18.55 6.06
N GLU A 92 -13.74 -17.68 5.85
CA GLU A 92 -13.51 -16.25 5.82
C GLU A 92 -13.07 -15.73 7.19
N ARG A 93 -12.00 -14.96 7.25
CA ARG A 93 -11.53 -14.34 8.48
C ARG A 93 -12.39 -13.16 8.87
N ARG A 94 -12.61 -13.00 10.17
CA ARG A 94 -13.31 -11.83 10.71
C ARG A 94 -12.57 -10.57 10.33
N THR A 95 -13.32 -9.56 9.90
CA THR A 95 -12.78 -8.28 9.48
C THR A 95 -13.17 -7.16 10.44
N ARG A 96 -12.44 -6.06 10.41
CA ARG A 96 -12.78 -4.76 10.97
C ARG A 96 -13.91 -4.13 10.14
N PRO A 97 -14.56 -3.04 10.60
CA PRO A 97 -15.46 -2.26 9.76
C PRO A 97 -14.80 -1.88 8.42
N PRO A 98 -15.59 -1.76 7.35
CA PRO A 98 -15.08 -1.36 6.03
C PRO A 98 -14.41 0.02 6.07
N VAL A 99 -13.42 0.19 5.19
CA VAL A 99 -12.74 1.47 4.97
C VAL A 99 -13.44 2.26 3.84
N GLU A 100 -13.44 3.58 3.98
CA GLU A 100 -13.91 4.49 2.93
C GLU A 100 -13.07 4.35 1.65
N HIS A 101 -13.74 4.42 0.50
CA HIS A 101 -13.10 4.25 -0.81
C HIS A 101 -12.33 5.51 -1.21
N GLU A 102 -11.02 5.40 -1.39
CA GLU A 102 -10.13 6.52 -1.71
C GLU A 102 -9.63 6.51 -3.17
N GLY A 103 -10.19 5.67 -4.04
CA GLY A 103 -9.61 5.45 -5.39
C GLY A 103 -9.48 6.71 -6.23
N ARG A 104 -10.50 7.57 -6.27
CA ARG A 104 -10.46 8.84 -7.03
C ARG A 104 -9.48 9.83 -6.44
N GLU A 105 -9.48 9.95 -5.13
CA GLU A 105 -8.59 10.86 -4.40
C GLU A 105 -7.13 10.43 -4.51
N ALA A 106 -6.85 9.13 -4.38
CA ALA A 106 -5.53 8.57 -4.56
C ALA A 106 -4.98 8.87 -5.95
N LEU A 107 -5.80 8.65 -6.99
CA LEU A 107 -5.40 8.95 -8.37
C LEU A 107 -5.20 10.46 -8.59
N ALA A 108 -6.07 11.31 -8.05
CA ALA A 108 -5.95 12.77 -8.14
C ALA A 108 -4.69 13.32 -7.45
N LYS A 109 -4.24 12.64 -6.37
CA LYS A 109 -2.96 12.93 -5.69
C LYS A 109 -1.73 12.36 -6.40
N GLY A 110 -1.87 11.86 -7.65
CA GLY A 110 -0.77 11.27 -8.41
C GLY A 110 -0.41 9.85 -7.95
N GLY A 111 -1.32 9.14 -7.31
CA GLY A 111 -1.18 7.72 -7.00
C GLY A 111 -1.15 6.84 -8.27
N PRO A 112 -0.62 5.62 -8.17
CA PRO A 112 -0.50 4.73 -9.33
C PRO A 112 -1.88 4.25 -9.81
N ARG A 113 -1.93 3.94 -11.10
CA ARG A 113 -3.07 3.24 -11.72
C ARG A 113 -2.97 1.73 -11.46
N ASN A 114 -4.01 0.98 -11.83
CA ASN A 114 -4.00 -0.49 -11.81
C ASN A 114 -3.08 -1.04 -12.91
N THR A 115 -1.79 -0.94 -12.71
CA THR A 115 -0.74 -1.45 -13.60
C THR A 115 -0.01 -2.63 -12.96
N VAL A 116 0.81 -3.34 -13.75
CA VAL A 116 1.58 -4.50 -13.28
C VAL A 116 2.32 -4.18 -11.96
N GLY A 117 2.15 -5.08 -10.99
CA GLY A 117 2.81 -5.01 -9.68
C GLY A 117 2.13 -4.09 -8.66
N THR A 118 1.09 -3.33 -9.02
CA THR A 118 0.36 -2.52 -8.06
C THR A 118 -0.56 -3.37 -7.20
N ILE A 119 -0.74 -2.96 -5.94
CA ILE A 119 -1.66 -3.58 -4.98
C ILE A 119 -2.86 -2.68 -4.77
N ALA A 120 -4.06 -3.25 -4.80
CA ALA A 120 -5.32 -2.54 -4.61
C ALA A 120 -6.25 -3.31 -3.65
N MET A 121 -7.19 -2.58 -3.02
CA MET A 121 -8.19 -3.20 -2.14
C MET A 121 -9.28 -3.89 -2.96
N ALA A 122 -9.51 -5.16 -2.65
CA ALA A 122 -10.71 -5.85 -3.11
C ALA A 122 -11.94 -5.33 -2.35
N ARG A 123 -13.09 -5.30 -3.02
CA ARG A 123 -14.37 -4.86 -2.48
C ARG A 123 -15.54 -5.55 -3.17
N THR A 124 -16.73 -5.43 -2.61
CA THR A 124 -17.98 -5.79 -3.28
C THR A 124 -18.39 -4.71 -4.29
N ASN A 125 -19.59 -4.81 -4.84
CA ASN A 125 -20.15 -3.75 -5.71
C ASN A 125 -20.38 -2.41 -4.98
N VAL A 126 -20.43 -2.43 -3.63
CA VAL A 126 -20.52 -1.22 -2.81
C VAL A 126 -19.14 -0.59 -2.69
N PRO A 127 -18.95 0.68 -3.06
CA PRO A 127 -17.63 1.32 -3.02
C PRO A 127 -16.94 1.25 -1.65
N ASN A 128 -17.65 1.60 -0.58
CA ASN A 128 -17.16 1.62 0.79
C ASN A 128 -17.30 0.27 1.50
N SER A 129 -16.94 -0.83 0.84
CA SER A 129 -17.05 -2.19 1.39
C SER A 129 -15.71 -2.91 1.53
N ALA A 130 -14.60 -2.26 1.20
CA ALA A 130 -13.28 -2.85 1.34
C ALA A 130 -12.94 -3.08 2.81
N THR A 131 -12.38 -4.26 3.14
CA THR A 131 -11.95 -4.61 4.49
C THR A 131 -10.48 -5.06 4.51
N ALA A 132 -10.21 -6.36 4.47
CA ALA A 132 -8.86 -6.93 4.53
C ALA A 132 -8.33 -7.41 3.18
N GLN A 133 -9.22 -7.87 2.28
CA GLN A 133 -8.79 -8.49 1.04
C GLN A 133 -8.14 -7.51 0.09
N PHE A 134 -7.06 -7.95 -0.55
CA PHE A 134 -6.32 -7.19 -1.55
C PHE A 134 -6.08 -8.02 -2.81
N PHE A 135 -5.73 -7.36 -3.89
CA PHE A 135 -5.21 -8.02 -5.08
C PHE A 135 -3.96 -7.33 -5.62
N ILE A 136 -3.11 -8.09 -6.29
CA ILE A 136 -1.93 -7.58 -7.00
C ILE A 136 -2.18 -7.76 -8.49
N ASN A 137 -2.06 -6.69 -9.24
CA ASN A 137 -2.20 -6.68 -10.69
C ASN A 137 -1.01 -7.41 -11.34
N VAL A 138 -1.28 -8.37 -12.22
CA VAL A 138 -0.25 -9.14 -12.94
C VAL A 138 -0.17 -8.79 -14.43
N VAL A 139 -1.07 -7.91 -14.88
CA VAL A 139 -1.09 -7.18 -16.14
C VAL A 139 -1.61 -5.77 -15.89
N ASP A 140 -1.56 -4.91 -16.90
CA ASP A 140 -2.17 -3.57 -16.83
C ASP A 140 -3.69 -3.68 -16.96
N ASN A 141 -4.40 -3.25 -15.92
CA ASN A 141 -5.85 -3.35 -15.76
C ASN A 141 -6.50 -1.96 -15.69
N GLY A 142 -6.22 -1.09 -16.66
CA GLY A 142 -6.73 0.28 -16.69
C GLY A 142 -8.25 0.41 -16.58
N PHE A 143 -9.02 -0.62 -16.91
CA PHE A 143 -10.47 -0.67 -16.72
C PHE A 143 -10.90 -0.73 -15.24
N LEU A 144 -9.98 -1.03 -14.32
CA LEU A 144 -10.19 -0.99 -12.87
C LEU A 144 -9.93 0.40 -12.27
N ASP A 145 -9.41 1.33 -13.06
CA ASP A 145 -9.14 2.67 -12.56
C ASP A 145 -10.43 3.45 -12.31
N PRO A 146 -10.44 4.31 -11.29
CA PRO A 146 -11.52 5.25 -11.07
C PRO A 146 -11.76 6.14 -12.27
N SER A 147 -13.03 6.36 -12.60
CA SER A 147 -13.45 7.28 -13.67
C SER A 147 -14.74 8.02 -13.25
N PRO A 148 -15.21 9.00 -14.03
CA PRO A 148 -16.51 9.61 -13.74
C PRO A 148 -17.68 8.61 -13.69
N GLN A 149 -17.59 7.51 -14.45
CA GLN A 149 -18.64 6.50 -14.59
C GLN A 149 -18.56 5.37 -13.58
N GLN A 150 -17.37 5.17 -12.96
CA GLN A 150 -17.17 4.08 -12.00
C GLN A 150 -16.21 4.47 -10.87
N PRO A 151 -16.43 3.97 -9.64
CA PRO A 151 -15.55 4.24 -8.52
C PRO A 151 -14.15 3.62 -8.70
N GLY A 152 -14.03 2.54 -9.47
CA GLY A 152 -12.80 1.78 -9.63
C GLY A 152 -12.34 1.08 -8.35
N TYR A 153 -11.03 0.86 -8.24
CA TYR A 153 -10.39 0.26 -7.08
C TYR A 153 -9.29 1.16 -6.54
N THR A 154 -9.14 1.22 -5.22
CA THR A 154 -8.10 2.02 -4.57
C THR A 154 -6.77 1.31 -4.67
N VAL A 155 -5.90 1.78 -5.55
CA VAL A 155 -4.48 1.38 -5.55
C VAL A 155 -3.77 2.14 -4.43
N PHE A 156 -3.10 1.41 -3.53
CA PHE A 156 -2.49 1.98 -2.34
C PHE A 156 -1.00 1.65 -2.17
N GLY A 157 -0.41 0.92 -3.14
CA GLY A 157 1.00 0.56 -3.10
C GLY A 157 1.44 -0.23 -4.33
N LYS A 158 2.68 -0.72 -4.27
CA LYS A 158 3.30 -1.50 -5.35
C LYS A 158 4.29 -2.52 -4.79
N VAL A 159 4.41 -3.66 -5.45
CA VAL A 159 5.49 -4.63 -5.22
C VAL A 159 6.81 -4.00 -5.67
N VAL A 160 7.76 -3.88 -4.75
CA VAL A 160 9.09 -3.28 -4.99
C VAL A 160 10.21 -4.33 -4.98
N SER A 161 9.91 -5.54 -4.49
CA SER A 161 10.83 -6.69 -4.52
C SER A 161 10.03 -7.99 -4.55
N GLY A 162 10.56 -9.04 -5.17
CA GLY A 162 9.94 -10.36 -5.20
C GLY A 162 8.86 -10.53 -6.29
N MET A 163 8.90 -9.78 -7.40
CA MET A 163 7.99 -9.97 -8.54
C MET A 163 8.06 -11.38 -9.14
N GLU A 164 9.18 -12.07 -9.00
CA GLU A 164 9.33 -13.49 -9.36
C GLU A 164 8.41 -14.40 -8.53
N THR A 165 8.16 -14.06 -7.25
CA THR A 165 7.17 -14.77 -6.42
C THR A 165 5.76 -14.54 -6.95
N ILE A 166 5.40 -13.30 -7.29
CA ILE A 166 4.10 -12.99 -7.92
C ILE A 166 3.95 -13.73 -9.26
N THR A 167 5.03 -13.86 -10.02
CA THR A 167 5.04 -14.62 -11.30
C THR A 167 4.79 -16.12 -11.05
N LYS A 168 5.37 -16.70 -10.00
CA LYS A 168 5.07 -18.10 -9.60
C LYS A 168 3.60 -18.25 -9.19
N ILE A 169 3.07 -17.31 -8.39
CA ILE A 169 1.67 -17.31 -7.96
C ILE A 169 0.74 -17.30 -9.17
N LYS A 170 0.91 -16.33 -10.09
CA LYS A 170 0.02 -16.21 -11.26
C LYS A 170 0.08 -17.39 -12.23
N SER A 171 1.16 -18.17 -12.19
CA SER A 171 1.37 -19.33 -13.08
C SER A 171 0.87 -20.64 -12.46
N THR A 172 0.35 -20.59 -11.24
CA THR A 172 -0.17 -21.79 -10.54
C THR A 172 -1.44 -22.29 -11.25
N PRO A 173 -1.56 -23.59 -11.51
CA PRO A 173 -2.79 -24.17 -12.05
C PRO A 173 -3.98 -23.93 -11.12
N THR A 174 -5.11 -23.50 -11.68
CA THR A 174 -6.33 -23.17 -10.95
C THR A 174 -7.49 -24.10 -11.28
N GLY A 175 -8.53 -24.08 -10.47
CA GLY A 175 -9.77 -24.84 -10.64
C GLY A 175 -10.81 -24.39 -9.62
N PHE A 176 -11.77 -25.24 -9.29
CA PHE A 176 -12.70 -25.01 -8.19
C PHE A 176 -12.01 -25.25 -6.85
N GLY A 177 -12.49 -24.60 -5.78
CA GLY A 177 -12.01 -24.81 -4.42
C GLY A 177 -12.90 -24.14 -3.38
N GLY A 178 -13.23 -24.86 -2.30
CA GLY A 178 -14.17 -24.38 -1.29
C GLY A 178 -15.48 -23.88 -1.89
N PRO A 179 -15.91 -22.63 -1.59
CA PRO A 179 -17.15 -22.07 -2.13
C PRO A 179 -16.98 -21.47 -3.55
N PHE A 180 -15.77 -21.51 -4.13
CA PHE A 180 -15.46 -20.86 -5.40
C PHE A 180 -15.51 -21.84 -6.57
N PRO A 181 -16.26 -21.55 -7.65
CA PRO A 181 -16.42 -22.46 -8.78
C PRO A 181 -15.19 -22.51 -9.70
N SER A 182 -14.30 -21.50 -9.64
CA SER A 182 -13.12 -21.38 -10.51
C SER A 182 -12.02 -20.54 -9.87
N ASP A 183 -10.87 -20.46 -10.54
CA ASP A 183 -9.76 -19.54 -10.28
C ASP A 183 -9.04 -19.77 -8.94
N VAL A 184 -9.33 -20.86 -8.24
CA VAL A 184 -8.66 -21.22 -6.99
C VAL A 184 -7.40 -22.04 -7.31
N PRO A 185 -6.23 -21.68 -6.78
CA PRO A 185 -5.02 -22.48 -6.91
C PRO A 185 -5.25 -23.92 -6.44
N ARG A 186 -4.95 -24.91 -7.30
CA ARG A 186 -5.10 -26.34 -6.96
C ARG A 186 -4.22 -26.77 -5.79
N THR A 187 -3.06 -26.13 -5.65
CA THR A 187 -2.20 -26.24 -4.46
C THR A 187 -2.32 -24.91 -3.70
N PRO A 188 -2.75 -24.93 -2.42
CA PRO A 188 -2.92 -23.69 -1.66
C PRO A 188 -1.65 -22.84 -1.62
N ILE A 189 -1.80 -21.56 -1.94
CA ILE A 189 -0.74 -20.58 -1.82
C ILE A 189 -0.96 -19.81 -0.53
N VAL A 190 -0.15 -20.13 0.48
CA VAL A 190 -0.32 -19.63 1.85
C VAL A 190 0.57 -18.45 2.13
N ILE A 191 0.02 -17.38 2.66
CA ILE A 191 0.75 -16.30 3.29
C ILE A 191 1.15 -16.80 4.69
N GLN A 192 2.43 -17.13 4.86
CA GLN A 192 2.96 -17.63 6.13
C GLN A 192 3.07 -16.51 7.16
N SER A 193 3.48 -15.32 6.70
CA SER A 193 3.50 -14.10 7.53
C SER A 193 3.48 -12.84 6.68
N ALA A 194 2.99 -11.75 7.30
CA ALA A 194 3.12 -10.38 6.80
C ALA A 194 3.65 -9.49 7.93
N SER A 195 4.68 -8.66 7.65
CA SER A 195 5.31 -7.78 8.64
C SER A 195 5.71 -6.44 8.03
N VAL A 196 5.55 -5.37 8.81
CA VAL A 196 6.11 -4.05 8.48
C VAL A 196 7.63 -4.12 8.65
N LEU A 197 8.39 -3.56 7.69
CA LEU A 197 9.84 -3.48 7.70
C LEU A 197 10.31 -2.20 8.41
#